data_ef56b8f7ba62b27b21416b661ed94aeb
#
_entry.id   ef56b8f7ba62b27b21416b661ed94aeb
#
_cell.length_a   1.000
_cell.length_b   1.000
_cell.length_c   1.000
_cell.angle_alpha   90.00
_cell.angle_beta   90.00
_cell.angle_gamma   90.00
#
_symmetry.space_group_name_H-M   'P 1'
#
loop_
_entity.id
_entity.type
_entity.pdbx_description
1 polymer ?
#
loop_
_entity_poly.entity_id
_entity_poly.type
_entity_poly.pdbx_seq_one_letter_code
_entity_poly.pdbx_strand_id
1 'polypeptide(L)'
;LAGYPLQDGVQRAGLFHGRLYLEASIMQWELWNAVDVPPASMNVMMGGHQPEITVPASSWRERLRRGLNMLRYLRRAGAVRQRGEAAIVRVRAMAQRLRAAPPPAEHAALRAAIQEAGQVARSEFDMFFLQGSGGGSLSLLRDTLEKAFPGEGAALGAALLAGGEASVTVQQNYALLALAQQARQLGRDSAQFQRALADFLQAYGHRGHYETYFRSASWREQPDSLLAQLDSLADIDADGLRQRQQHAAAQAWARIRQHAPWPTRLLLRWLARAANRECNQREAARSALIDNLDAVRHLGDGAIALLRQRGVLHADEGRDALQHLFMWEIDSACQGSLAAASLRARLLDRQARFARWQAETAPEYLLIQPDGQHTAGVLPASPIPTDGQGWCGVATGAGVARGRVRRIRHPAEGVALQAGEILLAPSTDPGWTPLFLKAGGLVVETGGYLSHAAIVAREFALPAVVNLPGIME
;
A
#
# COMPACT_ATOMS: atom_id res chain seq x y z
N LEU A 1 -11.73 18.00 7.28
CA LEU A 1 -11.14 19.02 6.41
C LEU A 1 -12.21 19.82 5.66
N ALA A 2 -13.12 19.16 4.96
CA ALA A 2 -14.22 19.82 4.25
C ALA A 2 -15.28 20.45 5.18
N GLY A 3 -15.23 20.18 6.48
CA GLY A 3 -16.25 20.61 7.44
C GLY A 3 -17.55 19.81 7.36
N TYR A 4 -17.51 18.65 6.70
CA TYR A 4 -18.62 17.71 6.65
C TYR A 4 -18.61 16.87 7.92
N PRO A 5 -19.71 16.82 8.71
CA PRO A 5 -19.80 15.97 9.86
C PRO A 5 -19.85 14.50 9.43
N LEU A 6 -19.06 13.64 10.08
CA LEU A 6 -19.17 12.20 9.90
C LEU A 6 -20.51 11.73 10.47
N GLN A 7 -21.11 10.73 9.84
CA GLN A 7 -22.34 10.15 10.31
C GLN A 7 -22.07 9.33 11.58
N ASP A 8 -22.71 9.72 12.70
CA ASP A 8 -22.59 9.03 13.97
C ASP A 8 -23.25 7.66 13.93
N GLY A 9 -22.74 6.72 14.72
CA GLY A 9 -23.28 5.37 14.83
C GLY A 9 -22.99 4.44 13.66
N VAL A 10 -22.24 4.90 12.65
CA VAL A 10 -21.89 4.10 11.46
C VAL A 10 -20.52 3.46 11.62
N GLN A 11 -20.48 2.14 11.51
CA GLN A 11 -19.25 1.38 11.51
C GLN A 11 -18.63 1.36 10.11
N ARG A 12 -17.45 1.96 9.95
CA ARG A 12 -16.74 2.08 8.66
C ARG A 12 -15.80 0.92 8.36
N ALA A 13 -15.51 0.12 9.36
CA ALA A 13 -14.68 -1.07 9.25
C ALA A 13 -15.14 -2.11 10.25
N GLY A 14 -15.00 -3.38 9.93
CA GLY A 14 -15.35 -4.49 10.80
C GLY A 14 -14.42 -5.68 10.60
N LEU A 15 -14.38 -6.55 11.60
CA LEU A 15 -13.67 -7.82 11.52
C LEU A 15 -14.70 -8.93 11.28
N PHE A 16 -14.49 -9.70 10.23
CA PHE A 16 -15.28 -10.89 9.93
C PHE A 16 -14.33 -12.07 9.74
N HIS A 17 -14.46 -13.09 10.55
CA HIS A 17 -13.60 -14.28 10.58
C HIS A 17 -12.09 -13.91 10.49
N GLY A 18 -11.67 -12.98 11.35
CA GLY A 18 -10.28 -12.54 11.43
C GLY A 18 -9.80 -11.66 10.28
N ARG A 19 -10.67 -11.27 9.35
CA ARG A 19 -10.37 -10.41 8.20
C ARG A 19 -11.00 -9.04 8.36
N LEU A 20 -10.26 -8.01 7.97
CA LEU A 20 -10.74 -6.63 8.01
C LEU A 20 -11.55 -6.33 6.73
N TYR A 21 -12.78 -5.89 6.92
CA TYR A 21 -13.63 -5.36 5.85
C TYR A 21 -13.89 -3.88 6.05
N LEU A 22 -13.93 -3.13 4.95
CA LEU A 22 -14.29 -1.72 4.93
C LEU A 22 -15.70 -1.57 4.38
N GLU A 23 -16.50 -0.68 4.99
CA GLU A 23 -17.86 -0.39 4.54
C GLU A 23 -17.83 0.52 3.31
N ALA A 24 -17.89 -0.08 2.12
CA ALA A 24 -17.73 0.61 0.85
C ALA A 24 -18.89 1.57 0.55
N SER A 25 -20.14 1.20 0.89
CA SER A 25 -21.33 2.00 0.64
C SER A 25 -21.28 3.33 1.39
N ILE A 26 -20.88 3.30 2.66
CA ILE A 26 -20.70 4.49 3.48
C ILE A 26 -19.58 5.38 2.94
N MET A 27 -18.46 4.79 2.55
CA MET A 27 -17.34 5.54 1.99
C MET A 27 -17.72 6.23 0.68
N GLN A 28 -18.45 5.54 -0.20
CA GLN A 28 -18.99 6.12 -1.44
C GLN A 28 -19.97 7.28 -1.14
N TRP A 29 -20.90 7.07 -0.20
CA TRP A 29 -21.85 8.07 0.22
C TRP A 29 -21.20 9.32 0.81
N GLU A 30 -20.27 9.14 1.75
CA GLU A 30 -19.59 10.26 2.42
C GLU A 30 -18.80 11.11 1.44
N LEU A 31 -18.05 10.51 0.52
CA LEU A 31 -17.29 11.26 -0.48
C LEU A 31 -18.20 11.99 -1.47
N TRP A 32 -19.24 11.33 -1.95
CA TRP A 32 -20.22 11.99 -2.82
C TRP A 32 -20.93 13.14 -2.10
N ASN A 33 -21.46 12.91 -0.90
CA ASN A 33 -22.22 13.91 -0.17
C ASN A 33 -21.36 15.06 0.37
N ALA A 34 -20.09 14.82 0.69
CA ALA A 34 -19.19 15.86 1.18
C ALA A 34 -18.63 16.75 0.06
N VAL A 35 -18.12 16.17 -1.03
CA VAL A 35 -17.31 16.86 -2.03
C VAL A 35 -17.61 16.45 -3.48
N ASP A 36 -18.73 15.79 -3.71
CA ASP A 36 -19.24 15.41 -5.04
C ASP A 36 -18.34 14.43 -5.83
N VAL A 37 -17.64 13.53 -5.13
CA VAL A 37 -16.90 12.44 -5.78
C VAL A 37 -17.87 11.33 -6.16
N PRO A 38 -18.03 10.99 -7.46
CA PRO A 38 -18.93 9.93 -7.89
C PRO A 38 -18.52 8.56 -7.30
N PRO A 39 -19.49 7.67 -6.94
CA PRO A 39 -19.21 6.32 -6.47
C PRO A 39 -18.27 5.52 -7.39
N ALA A 40 -18.50 5.57 -8.70
CA ALA A 40 -17.67 4.95 -9.72
C ALA A 40 -16.19 5.38 -9.63
N SER A 41 -15.93 6.68 -9.43
CA SER A 41 -14.57 7.20 -9.30
C SER A 41 -13.85 6.65 -8.07
N MET A 42 -14.58 6.47 -6.96
CA MET A 42 -14.01 5.86 -5.76
C MET A 42 -13.64 4.39 -6.01
N ASN A 43 -14.53 3.62 -6.64
CA ASN A 43 -14.27 2.21 -6.94
C ASN A 43 -13.01 2.02 -7.83
N VAL A 44 -12.86 2.85 -8.86
CA VAL A 44 -11.66 2.81 -9.73
C VAL A 44 -10.38 3.14 -8.95
N MET A 45 -10.45 4.08 -8.00
CA MET A 45 -9.27 4.45 -7.20
C MET A 45 -8.87 3.39 -6.20
N MET A 46 -9.84 2.82 -5.48
CA MET A 46 -9.58 1.82 -4.44
C MET A 46 -9.37 0.41 -5.01
N GLY A 47 -10.00 0.11 -6.13
CA GLY A 47 -10.08 -1.23 -6.69
C GLY A 47 -11.20 -2.06 -6.04
N GLY A 48 -11.35 -3.29 -6.52
CA GLY A 48 -12.43 -4.18 -6.10
C GLY A 48 -13.65 -4.09 -7.01
N HIS A 49 -14.62 -4.94 -6.76
CA HIS A 49 -15.83 -5.10 -7.57
C HIS A 49 -17.11 -4.84 -6.76
N GLN A 50 -16.98 -4.05 -5.68
CA GLN A 50 -18.13 -3.67 -4.87
C GLN A 50 -19.15 -2.90 -5.70
N PRO A 51 -20.45 -3.14 -5.46
CA PRO A 51 -21.51 -2.42 -6.13
C PRO A 51 -21.43 -0.92 -5.90
N GLU A 52 -21.84 -0.15 -6.90
CA GLU A 52 -22.00 1.30 -6.76
C GLU A 52 -23.33 1.62 -6.10
N ILE A 53 -23.30 2.53 -5.12
CA ILE A 53 -24.55 3.01 -4.53
C ILE A 53 -25.29 3.91 -5.51
N THR A 54 -26.60 3.82 -5.48
CA THR A 54 -27.46 4.76 -6.20
C THR A 54 -27.53 6.07 -5.42
N VAL A 55 -27.11 7.16 -6.03
CA VAL A 55 -27.13 8.49 -5.42
C VAL A 55 -28.30 9.30 -5.96
N PRO A 56 -29.04 10.05 -5.11
CA PRO A 56 -30.17 10.85 -5.56
C PRO A 56 -29.72 12.03 -6.40
N ALA A 57 -30.64 12.53 -7.25
CA ALA A 57 -30.42 13.76 -7.99
C ALA A 57 -30.22 14.93 -7.02
N SER A 58 -29.15 15.70 -7.24
CA SER A 58 -28.78 16.81 -6.37
C SER A 58 -29.50 18.10 -6.74
N SER A 59 -30.06 18.77 -5.74
CA SER A 59 -30.54 20.14 -5.86
C SER A 59 -29.36 21.11 -6.09
N TRP A 60 -29.68 22.32 -6.61
CA TRP A 60 -28.65 23.35 -6.80
C TRP A 60 -28.00 23.80 -5.47
N ARG A 61 -28.76 23.80 -4.35
CA ARG A 61 -28.26 24.12 -3.00
C ARG A 61 -27.22 23.09 -2.52
N GLU A 62 -27.47 21.82 -2.76
CA GLU A 62 -26.56 20.74 -2.42
C GLU A 62 -25.28 20.81 -3.23
N ARG A 63 -25.37 21.08 -4.53
CA ARG A 63 -24.20 21.31 -5.39
C ARG A 63 -23.37 22.49 -4.92
N LEU A 64 -24.01 23.61 -4.55
CA LEU A 64 -23.32 24.77 -3.99
C LEU A 64 -22.64 24.42 -2.67
N ARG A 65 -23.32 23.72 -1.76
CA ARG A 65 -22.73 23.25 -0.49
C ARG A 65 -21.50 22.40 -0.72
N ARG A 66 -21.56 21.41 -1.63
CA ARG A 66 -20.42 20.53 -1.97
C ARG A 66 -19.28 21.33 -2.58
N GLY A 67 -19.56 22.28 -3.45
CA GLY A 67 -18.55 23.19 -3.99
C GLY A 67 -17.86 24.01 -2.90
N LEU A 68 -18.62 24.57 -1.94
CA LEU A 68 -18.04 25.26 -0.77
C LEU A 68 -17.22 24.33 0.12
N ASN A 69 -17.67 23.09 0.32
CA ASN A 69 -16.91 22.09 1.06
C ASN A 69 -15.59 21.74 0.34
N MET A 70 -15.61 21.60 -0.98
CA MET A 70 -14.41 21.38 -1.78
C MET A 70 -13.45 22.55 -1.66
N LEU A 71 -13.92 23.81 -1.71
CA LEU A 71 -13.05 24.98 -1.50
C LEU A 71 -12.44 24.99 -0.08
N ARG A 72 -13.22 24.65 0.95
CA ARG A 72 -12.69 24.52 2.33
C ARG A 72 -11.63 23.43 2.42
N TYR A 73 -11.91 22.29 1.79
CA TYR A 73 -10.94 21.17 1.71
C TYR A 73 -9.62 21.62 1.06
N LEU A 74 -9.67 22.24 -0.11
CA LEU A 74 -8.49 22.70 -0.84
C LEU A 74 -7.68 23.74 -0.04
N ARG A 75 -8.36 24.68 0.63
CA ARG A 75 -7.68 25.67 1.50
C ARG A 75 -6.97 25.05 2.67
N ARG A 76 -7.53 24.01 3.29
CA ARG A 76 -6.98 23.33 4.46
C ARG A 76 -5.95 22.24 4.10
N ALA A 77 -6.09 21.63 2.94
CA ALA A 77 -5.24 20.54 2.50
C ALA A 77 -3.75 20.90 2.49
N GLY A 78 -3.39 22.13 2.11
CA GLY A 78 -2.00 22.60 2.13
C GLY A 78 -1.36 22.56 3.51
N ALA A 79 -2.04 23.12 4.52
CA ALA A 79 -1.54 23.11 5.90
C ALA A 79 -1.47 21.71 6.50
N VAL A 80 -2.47 20.84 6.21
CA VAL A 80 -2.46 19.45 6.66
C VAL A 80 -1.33 18.66 6.02
N ARG A 81 -1.05 18.89 4.74
CA ARG A 81 0.10 18.29 4.04
C ARG A 81 1.42 18.67 4.70
N GLN A 82 1.64 19.94 4.98
CA GLN A 82 2.86 20.40 5.65
C GLN A 82 3.04 19.78 7.04
N ARG A 83 1.97 19.70 7.84
CA ARG A 83 2.00 19.02 9.14
C ARG A 83 2.23 17.52 9.00
N GLY A 84 1.64 16.88 7.98
CA GLY A 84 1.84 15.46 7.68
C GLY A 84 3.29 15.14 7.27
N GLU A 85 3.94 16.01 6.48
CA GLU A 85 5.37 15.88 6.14
C GLU A 85 6.25 15.96 7.41
N ALA A 86 5.96 16.91 8.29
CA ALA A 86 6.65 17.02 9.58
C ALA A 86 6.39 15.79 10.47
N ALA A 87 5.17 15.22 10.43
CA ALA A 87 4.82 14.01 11.13
C ALA A 87 5.63 12.79 10.64
N ILE A 88 5.84 12.65 9.33
CA ILE A 88 6.70 11.60 8.76
C ILE A 88 8.11 11.64 9.37
N VAL A 89 8.69 12.83 9.50
CA VAL A 89 10.03 12.99 10.09
C VAL A 89 10.04 12.56 11.56
N ARG A 90 9.05 13.01 12.34
CA ARG A 90 8.95 12.63 13.78
C ARG A 90 8.76 11.15 13.98
N VAL A 91 7.88 10.52 13.19
CA VAL A 91 7.60 9.08 13.29
C VAL A 91 8.84 8.25 12.95
N ARG A 92 9.58 8.60 11.90
CA ARG A 92 10.83 7.93 11.56
C ARG A 92 11.89 8.08 12.65
N ALA A 93 12.08 9.30 13.17
CA ALA A 93 13.03 9.54 14.26
C ALA A 93 12.68 8.72 15.52
N MET A 94 11.42 8.65 15.88
CA MET A 94 10.93 7.82 17.00
C MET A 94 11.17 6.34 16.73
N ALA A 95 10.83 5.83 15.56
CA ALA A 95 11.03 4.43 15.21
C ALA A 95 12.52 4.03 15.24
N GLN A 96 13.40 4.89 14.72
CA GLN A 96 14.86 4.70 14.81
C GLN A 96 15.33 4.67 16.26
N ARG A 97 14.89 5.61 17.10
CA ARG A 97 15.25 5.64 18.52
C ARG A 97 14.80 4.39 19.27
N LEU A 98 13.58 3.92 19.03
CA LEU A 98 13.04 2.72 19.69
C LEU A 98 13.79 1.44 19.30
N ARG A 99 14.37 1.39 18.10
CA ARG A 99 15.18 0.26 17.63
C ARG A 99 16.67 0.36 17.97
N ALA A 100 17.14 1.54 18.36
CA ALA A 100 18.57 1.76 18.62
C ALA A 100 19.12 0.99 19.83
N ALA A 101 18.25 0.53 20.71
CA ALA A 101 18.59 -0.27 21.88
C ALA A 101 17.77 -1.58 21.92
N PRO A 102 18.24 -2.61 22.62
CA PRO A 102 17.41 -3.80 22.89
C PRO A 102 16.10 -3.41 23.55
N PRO A 103 15.02 -4.19 23.33
CA PRO A 103 13.74 -3.94 24.00
C PRO A 103 13.91 -3.90 25.52
N PRO A 104 13.22 -2.98 26.24
CA PRO A 104 13.30 -2.92 27.68
C PRO A 104 12.92 -4.28 28.32
N ALA A 105 13.74 -4.77 29.25
CA ALA A 105 13.46 -6.01 29.98
C ALA A 105 12.43 -5.82 31.07
N GLU A 106 12.29 -4.59 31.58
CA GLU A 106 11.28 -4.26 32.59
C GLU A 106 9.91 -4.01 31.92
N HIS A 107 8.87 -4.64 32.44
CA HIS A 107 7.50 -4.56 31.92
C HIS A 107 6.99 -3.10 31.78
N ALA A 108 7.20 -2.27 32.82
CA ALA A 108 6.69 -0.88 32.81
C ALA A 108 7.34 -0.04 31.70
N ALA A 109 8.66 -0.17 31.53
CA ALA A 109 9.43 0.53 30.48
C ALA A 109 9.05 0.02 29.09
N LEU A 110 8.89 -1.29 28.91
CA LEU A 110 8.46 -1.90 27.64
C LEU A 110 7.05 -1.44 27.26
N ARG A 111 6.12 -1.45 28.23
CA ARG A 111 4.75 -0.96 28.03
C ARG A 111 4.74 0.50 27.60
N ALA A 112 5.52 1.36 28.25
CA ALA A 112 5.62 2.79 27.87
C ALA A 112 6.12 2.97 26.44
N ALA A 113 7.14 2.20 26.03
CA ALA A 113 7.67 2.23 24.66
C ALA A 113 6.65 1.75 23.62
N ILE A 114 5.91 0.67 23.91
CA ILE A 114 4.83 0.18 23.02
C ILE A 114 3.70 1.20 22.92
N GLN A 115 3.32 1.83 24.03
CA GLN A 115 2.29 2.87 24.04
C GLN A 115 2.73 4.09 23.25
N GLU A 116 3.99 4.51 23.34
CA GLU A 116 4.55 5.60 22.55
C GLU A 116 4.46 5.29 21.04
N ALA A 117 4.91 4.11 20.63
CA ALA A 117 4.81 3.68 19.23
C ALA A 117 3.34 3.57 18.75
N GLY A 118 2.44 3.08 19.60
CA GLY A 118 1.01 2.94 19.31
C GLY A 118 0.25 4.28 19.28
N GLN A 119 0.76 5.32 19.92
CA GLN A 119 0.14 6.64 19.91
C GLN A 119 0.22 7.33 18.54
N VAL A 120 1.13 6.91 17.67
CA VAL A 120 1.27 7.47 16.31
C VAL A 120 -0.05 7.53 15.57
N ALA A 121 -0.87 6.50 15.68
CA ALA A 121 -2.20 6.47 15.06
C ALA A 121 -3.15 7.57 15.56
N ARG A 122 -2.93 8.10 16.76
CA ARG A 122 -3.76 9.14 17.40
C ARG A 122 -3.14 10.52 17.30
N SER A 123 -1.83 10.65 17.49
CA SER A 123 -1.12 11.93 17.53
C SER A 123 -0.74 12.46 16.15
N GLU A 124 -0.48 11.57 15.18
CA GLU A 124 0.02 11.93 13.85
C GLU A 124 -1.03 11.71 12.74
N PHE A 125 -2.28 12.10 13.04
CA PHE A 125 -3.42 11.91 12.13
C PHE A 125 -3.21 12.59 10.77
N ASP A 126 -2.51 13.71 10.71
CA ASP A 126 -2.21 14.41 9.46
C ASP A 126 -1.37 13.55 8.49
N MET A 127 -0.55 12.62 9.00
CA MET A 127 0.18 11.65 8.18
C MET A 127 -0.75 10.63 7.51
N PHE A 128 -1.80 10.17 8.21
CA PHE A 128 -2.81 9.28 7.63
C PHE A 128 -3.62 10.00 6.53
N PHE A 129 -3.82 11.31 6.66
CA PHE A 129 -4.39 12.11 5.59
C PHE A 129 -3.54 12.05 4.32
N LEU A 130 -2.21 12.15 4.43
CA LEU A 130 -1.31 12.03 3.27
C LEU A 130 -1.46 10.65 2.60
N GLN A 131 -1.55 9.58 3.40
CA GLN A 131 -1.72 8.22 2.88
C GLN A 131 -3.04 8.07 2.11
N GLY A 132 -4.13 8.69 2.57
CA GLY A 132 -5.46 8.58 1.95
C GLY A 132 -5.73 9.56 0.82
N SER A 133 -4.97 10.67 0.73
CA SER A 133 -5.28 11.79 -0.16
C SER A 133 -4.71 11.70 -1.58
N GLY A 134 -3.91 10.67 -1.87
CA GLY A 134 -3.11 10.58 -3.10
C GLY A 134 -3.88 10.41 -4.43
N GLY A 135 -5.21 10.44 -4.42
CA GLY A 135 -6.00 10.14 -5.61
C GLY A 135 -6.69 11.34 -6.28
N GLY A 136 -6.86 12.45 -5.57
CA GLY A 136 -7.65 13.57 -6.07
C GLY A 136 -7.05 14.25 -7.29
N SER A 137 -5.81 14.71 -7.20
CA SER A 137 -5.11 15.34 -8.33
C SER A 137 -4.84 14.35 -9.46
N LEU A 138 -4.60 13.08 -9.14
CA LEU A 138 -4.39 12.01 -10.11
C LEU A 138 -5.66 11.71 -10.92
N SER A 139 -6.82 11.64 -10.26
CA SER A 139 -8.11 11.46 -10.94
C SER A 139 -8.42 12.64 -11.87
N LEU A 140 -8.23 13.87 -11.38
CA LEU A 140 -8.41 15.07 -12.20
C LEU A 140 -7.44 15.13 -13.39
N LEU A 141 -6.20 14.73 -13.20
CA LEU A 141 -5.21 14.64 -14.29
C LEU A 141 -5.70 13.67 -15.36
N ARG A 142 -6.08 12.44 -14.96
CA ARG A 142 -6.58 11.41 -15.86
C ARG A 142 -7.82 11.89 -16.61
N ASP A 143 -8.81 12.42 -15.91
CA ASP A 143 -10.08 12.84 -16.51
C ASP A 143 -9.89 14.04 -17.46
N THR A 144 -8.96 14.94 -17.14
CA THR A 144 -8.59 16.06 -18.02
C THR A 144 -7.85 15.57 -19.26
N LEU A 145 -6.95 14.59 -19.11
CA LEU A 145 -6.25 13.98 -20.23
C LEU A 145 -7.20 13.19 -21.11
N GLU A 146 -8.11 12.40 -20.54
CA GLU A 146 -9.08 11.61 -21.31
C GLU A 146 -10.04 12.49 -22.10
N LYS A 147 -10.46 13.63 -21.55
CA LYS A 147 -11.27 14.61 -22.29
C LYS A 147 -10.50 15.28 -23.42
N ALA A 148 -9.22 15.57 -23.21
CA ALA A 148 -8.37 16.23 -24.22
C ALA A 148 -7.82 15.26 -25.26
N PHE A 149 -7.63 14.00 -24.90
CA PHE A 149 -7.04 12.92 -25.70
C PHE A 149 -7.81 11.61 -25.48
N PRO A 150 -9.00 11.46 -26.09
CA PRO A 150 -9.85 10.29 -25.88
C PRO A 150 -9.13 8.97 -26.22
N GLY A 151 -9.14 8.02 -25.27
CA GLY A 151 -8.44 6.73 -25.39
C GLY A 151 -6.93 6.76 -25.13
N GLU A 152 -6.29 7.95 -25.02
CA GLU A 152 -4.88 8.10 -24.70
C GLU A 152 -4.63 8.59 -23.26
N GLY A 153 -5.68 9.06 -22.55
CA GLY A 153 -5.56 9.78 -21.28
C GLY A 153 -4.81 9.00 -20.20
N ALA A 154 -5.09 7.71 -20.06
CA ALA A 154 -4.43 6.85 -19.07
C ALA A 154 -2.93 6.67 -19.37
N ALA A 155 -2.58 6.43 -20.63
CA ALA A 155 -1.19 6.25 -21.08
C ALA A 155 -0.36 7.54 -20.92
N LEU A 156 -0.92 8.68 -21.33
CA LEU A 156 -0.28 9.99 -21.14
C LEU A 156 -0.08 10.31 -19.65
N GLY A 157 -1.10 10.05 -18.83
CA GLY A 157 -1.02 10.25 -17.37
C GLY A 157 0.08 9.41 -16.72
N ALA A 158 0.18 8.14 -17.08
CA ALA A 158 1.23 7.25 -16.61
C ALA A 158 2.63 7.74 -17.02
N ALA A 159 2.81 8.14 -18.28
CA ALA A 159 4.09 8.65 -18.80
C ALA A 159 4.50 9.96 -18.09
N LEU A 160 3.56 10.88 -17.83
CA LEU A 160 3.84 12.12 -17.12
C LEU A 160 4.30 11.89 -15.68
N LEU A 161 3.72 10.89 -14.99
CA LEU A 161 4.09 10.56 -13.61
C LEU A 161 5.43 9.83 -13.56
N ALA A 162 5.73 8.95 -14.52
CA ALA A 162 7.01 8.25 -14.62
C ALA A 162 8.20 9.20 -14.74
N GLY A 163 8.03 10.35 -15.41
CA GLY A 163 9.07 11.38 -15.53
C GLY A 163 9.09 12.41 -14.40
N GLY A 164 8.30 12.22 -13.36
CA GLY A 164 8.25 13.10 -12.21
C GLY A 164 9.39 12.85 -11.20
N GLU A 165 9.27 13.48 -10.02
CA GLU A 165 10.18 13.24 -8.90
C GLU A 165 9.97 11.82 -8.36
N ALA A 166 11.08 11.11 -8.15
CA ALA A 166 11.07 9.71 -7.72
C ALA A 166 10.50 9.55 -6.30
N SER A 167 9.50 8.67 -6.13
CA SER A 167 8.97 8.30 -4.82
C SER A 167 9.98 7.52 -3.98
N VAL A 168 9.71 7.38 -2.68
CA VAL A 168 10.54 6.55 -1.77
C VAL A 168 10.66 5.12 -2.29
N THR A 169 9.61 4.58 -2.88
CA THR A 169 9.59 3.23 -3.45
C THR A 169 10.52 3.13 -4.68
N VAL A 170 10.52 4.13 -5.57
CA VAL A 170 11.44 4.17 -6.71
C VAL A 170 12.89 4.36 -6.26
N GLN A 171 13.14 5.24 -5.30
CA GLN A 171 14.47 5.42 -4.72
C GLN A 171 15.00 4.12 -4.11
N GLN A 172 14.17 3.41 -3.35
CA GLN A 172 14.48 2.08 -2.82
C GLN A 172 14.88 1.10 -3.93
N ASN A 173 14.12 1.08 -5.05
CA ASN A 173 14.37 0.16 -6.15
C ASN A 173 15.70 0.45 -6.86
N TYR A 174 16.02 1.72 -7.09
CA TYR A 174 17.33 2.09 -7.65
C TYR A 174 18.47 1.77 -6.67
N ALA A 175 18.27 1.97 -5.37
CA ALA A 175 19.25 1.55 -4.36
C ALA A 175 19.44 0.01 -4.35
N LEU A 176 18.35 -0.74 -4.53
CA LEU A 176 18.41 -2.21 -4.62
C LEU A 176 19.15 -2.68 -5.89
N LEU A 177 18.92 -2.05 -7.05
CA LEU A 177 19.67 -2.34 -8.27
C LEU A 177 21.17 -2.03 -8.10
N ALA A 178 21.50 -0.89 -7.49
CA ALA A 178 22.88 -0.55 -7.19
C ALA A 178 23.54 -1.56 -6.25
N LEU A 179 22.80 -2.02 -5.22
CA LEU A 179 23.28 -3.07 -4.29
C LEU A 179 23.51 -4.40 -5.03
N ALA A 180 22.61 -4.78 -5.95
CA ALA A 180 22.75 -5.99 -6.75
C ALA A 180 23.99 -5.93 -7.67
N GLN A 181 24.25 -4.80 -8.32
CA GLN A 181 25.44 -4.58 -9.13
C GLN A 181 26.71 -4.65 -8.28
N GLN A 182 26.71 -4.05 -7.08
CA GLN A 182 27.84 -4.13 -6.15
C GLN A 182 28.09 -5.55 -5.66
N ALA A 183 27.07 -6.32 -5.35
CA ALA A 183 27.18 -7.73 -4.97
C ALA A 183 27.91 -8.55 -6.04
N ARG A 184 27.58 -8.30 -7.32
CA ARG A 184 28.22 -8.98 -8.46
C ARG A 184 29.64 -8.54 -8.69
N GLN A 185 29.93 -7.23 -8.58
CA GLN A 185 31.27 -6.68 -8.89
C GLN A 185 32.28 -6.94 -7.77
N LEU A 186 31.88 -6.83 -6.53
CA LEU A 186 32.78 -6.85 -5.37
C LEU A 186 32.74 -8.18 -4.61
N GLY A 187 31.72 -9.00 -4.83
CA GLY A 187 31.41 -10.15 -4.01
C GLY A 187 30.71 -9.76 -2.70
N ARG A 188 29.84 -10.66 -2.22
CA ARG A 188 29.03 -10.42 -1.02
C ARG A 188 29.82 -10.35 0.28
N ASP A 189 31.02 -10.97 0.31
CA ASP A 189 31.88 -10.99 1.49
C ASP A 189 32.78 -9.74 1.59
N SER A 190 32.80 -8.88 0.59
CA SER A 190 33.63 -7.66 0.60
C SER A 190 33.12 -6.66 1.65
N ALA A 191 34.06 -6.03 2.35
CA ALA A 191 33.73 -5.00 3.35
C ALA A 191 32.94 -3.82 2.74
N GLN A 192 33.16 -3.53 1.47
CA GLN A 192 32.44 -2.46 0.77
C GLN A 192 30.98 -2.86 0.51
N PHE A 193 30.70 -4.08 0.07
CA PHE A 193 29.34 -4.58 -0.08
C PHE A 193 28.60 -4.64 1.26
N GLN A 194 29.25 -5.13 2.31
CA GLN A 194 28.64 -5.23 3.63
C GLN A 194 28.23 -3.84 4.19
N ARG A 195 29.05 -2.80 3.93
CA ARG A 195 28.66 -1.40 4.28
C ARG A 195 27.46 -0.94 3.47
N ALA A 196 27.48 -1.16 2.14
CA ALA A 196 26.35 -0.79 1.29
C ALA A 196 25.04 -1.51 1.67
N LEU A 197 25.14 -2.78 2.06
CA LEU A 197 24.01 -3.55 2.59
C LEU A 197 23.49 -2.95 3.91
N ALA A 198 24.40 -2.60 4.82
CA ALA A 198 24.04 -1.98 6.09
C ALA A 198 23.31 -0.64 5.87
N ASP A 199 23.83 0.22 4.97
CA ASP A 199 23.21 1.50 4.61
C ASP A 199 21.84 1.29 3.97
N PHE A 200 21.69 0.31 3.08
CA PHE A 200 20.41 -0.05 2.48
C PHE A 200 19.41 -0.54 3.54
N LEU A 201 19.81 -1.43 4.44
CA LEU A 201 18.96 -1.93 5.52
C LEU A 201 18.61 -0.85 6.54
N GLN A 202 19.49 0.13 6.77
CA GLN A 202 19.17 1.29 7.58
C GLN A 202 18.06 2.14 6.96
N ALA A 203 18.14 2.40 5.67
CA ALA A 203 17.17 3.24 4.94
C ALA A 203 15.84 2.53 4.65
N TYR A 204 15.91 1.26 4.22
CA TYR A 204 14.78 0.52 3.66
C TYR A 204 14.50 -0.83 4.33
N GLY A 205 15.26 -1.21 5.34
CA GLY A 205 15.16 -2.51 5.99
C GLY A 205 13.82 -2.80 6.69
N HIS A 206 13.01 -1.76 6.95
CA HIS A 206 11.65 -1.90 7.47
C HIS A 206 10.66 -2.50 6.44
N ARG A 207 11.04 -2.53 5.17
CA ARG A 207 10.26 -3.14 4.10
C ARG A 207 10.35 -4.65 4.12
N GLY A 208 9.46 -5.30 3.37
CA GLY A 208 9.42 -6.74 3.24
C GLY A 208 8.14 -7.21 2.57
N HIS A 209 7.98 -8.51 2.52
CA HIS A 209 6.75 -9.12 2.04
C HIS A 209 5.70 -9.14 3.18
N TYR A 210 4.45 -8.83 2.85
CA TYR A 210 3.38 -8.62 3.85
C TYR A 210 3.80 -7.65 4.96
N GLU A 211 4.47 -6.57 4.59
CA GLU A 211 5.06 -5.59 5.50
C GLU A 211 4.09 -5.00 6.55
N THR A 212 2.77 -5.03 6.26
CA THR A 212 1.71 -4.58 7.18
C THR A 212 1.32 -5.60 8.24
N TYR A 213 1.76 -6.86 8.11
CA TYR A 213 1.46 -7.89 9.09
C TYR A 213 2.50 -7.89 10.20
N PHE A 214 2.05 -7.86 11.43
CA PHE A 214 2.94 -7.86 12.61
C PHE A 214 3.89 -9.06 12.65
N ARG A 215 3.42 -10.24 12.21
CA ARG A 215 4.19 -11.48 12.22
C ARG A 215 5.24 -11.60 11.12
N SER A 216 5.07 -10.83 10.01
CA SER A 216 5.97 -10.92 8.86
C SER A 216 7.29 -10.21 9.16
N ALA A 217 8.41 -10.90 8.94
CA ALA A 217 9.71 -10.31 9.14
C ALA A 217 10.04 -9.25 8.08
N SER A 218 10.71 -8.19 8.51
CA SER A 218 11.26 -7.17 7.61
C SER A 218 12.59 -7.63 6.99
N TRP A 219 13.06 -6.94 5.97
CA TRP A 219 14.40 -7.20 5.39
C TRP A 219 15.52 -6.97 6.40
N ARG A 220 15.32 -6.09 7.39
CA ARG A 220 16.28 -5.88 8.48
C ARG A 220 16.38 -7.10 9.38
N GLU A 221 15.27 -7.77 9.60
CA GLU A 221 15.19 -8.96 10.45
C GLU A 221 15.62 -10.24 9.72
N GLN A 222 15.33 -10.31 8.40
CA GLN A 222 15.68 -11.44 7.54
C GLN A 222 16.31 -10.97 6.23
N PRO A 223 17.55 -10.47 6.24
CA PRO A 223 18.24 -9.96 5.06
C PRO A 223 18.45 -11.03 3.99
N ASP A 224 18.48 -12.31 4.34
CA ASP A 224 18.66 -13.41 3.39
C ASP A 224 17.58 -13.45 2.32
N SER A 225 16.35 -13.09 2.67
CA SER A 225 15.22 -12.98 1.72
C SER A 225 15.45 -11.91 0.66
N LEU A 226 16.12 -10.83 1.00
CA LEU A 226 16.55 -9.77 0.08
C LEU A 226 17.76 -10.24 -0.74
N LEU A 227 18.76 -10.80 -0.08
CA LEU A 227 20.01 -11.26 -0.71
C LEU A 227 19.75 -12.32 -1.78
N ALA A 228 18.79 -13.22 -1.57
CA ALA A 228 18.39 -14.24 -2.55
C ALA A 228 17.90 -13.64 -3.88
N GLN A 229 17.44 -12.40 -3.88
CA GLN A 229 16.91 -11.73 -5.08
C GLN A 229 17.97 -10.95 -5.86
N LEU A 230 19.12 -10.60 -5.24
CA LEU A 230 20.11 -9.70 -5.84
C LEU A 230 20.71 -10.23 -7.15
N ASP A 231 20.98 -11.53 -7.24
CA ASP A 231 21.59 -12.12 -8.45
C ASP A 231 20.70 -11.92 -9.67
N SER A 232 19.40 -12.00 -9.47
CA SER A 232 18.41 -11.83 -10.53
C SER A 232 18.23 -10.38 -10.99
N LEU A 233 18.73 -9.41 -10.21
CA LEU A 233 18.62 -7.97 -10.48
C LEU A 233 19.92 -7.38 -11.04
N ALA A 234 21.04 -8.08 -10.91
CA ALA A 234 22.35 -7.56 -11.24
C ALA A 234 22.55 -7.22 -12.74
N ASP A 235 21.75 -7.84 -13.63
CA ASP A 235 21.79 -7.60 -15.07
C ASP A 235 20.84 -6.50 -15.55
N ILE A 236 20.06 -5.90 -14.63
CA ILE A 236 19.09 -4.87 -14.99
C ILE A 236 19.80 -3.54 -15.22
N ASP A 237 19.59 -2.97 -16.39
CA ASP A 237 20.11 -1.65 -16.76
C ASP A 237 19.28 -0.54 -16.10
N ALA A 238 19.74 -0.06 -14.95
CA ALA A 238 19.09 1.00 -14.19
C ALA A 238 19.08 2.35 -14.95
N ASP A 239 20.14 2.65 -15.70
CA ASP A 239 20.24 3.90 -16.45
C ASP A 239 19.34 3.87 -17.67
N GLY A 240 19.27 2.75 -18.38
CA GLY A 240 18.30 2.54 -19.45
C GLY A 240 16.84 2.63 -18.97
N LEU A 241 16.55 2.17 -17.75
CA LEU A 241 15.22 2.38 -17.13
C LEU A 241 14.91 3.87 -16.95
N ARG A 242 15.83 4.65 -16.36
CA ARG A 242 15.67 6.10 -16.19
C ARG A 242 15.50 6.83 -17.52
N GLN A 243 16.31 6.48 -18.52
CA GLN A 243 16.21 7.07 -19.85
C GLN A 243 14.86 6.79 -20.51
N ARG A 244 14.35 5.56 -20.41
CA ARG A 244 13.00 5.21 -20.92
C ARG A 244 11.90 6.03 -20.25
N GLN A 245 11.95 6.20 -18.92
CA GLN A 245 10.99 7.01 -18.16
C GLN A 245 11.01 8.47 -18.63
N GLN A 246 12.20 9.07 -18.72
CA GLN A 246 12.36 10.45 -19.17
C GLN A 246 11.90 10.64 -20.62
N HIS A 247 12.21 9.68 -21.49
CA HIS A 247 11.79 9.70 -22.89
C HIS A 247 10.27 9.60 -23.04
N ALA A 248 9.62 8.69 -22.31
CA ALA A 248 8.16 8.56 -22.30
C ALA A 248 7.48 9.85 -21.83
N ALA A 249 8.00 10.47 -20.78
CA ALA A 249 7.48 11.75 -20.27
C ALA A 249 7.68 12.90 -21.29
N ALA A 250 8.84 12.95 -21.94
CA ALA A 250 9.14 13.95 -22.98
C ALA A 250 8.20 13.80 -24.19
N GLN A 251 7.94 12.58 -24.63
CA GLN A 251 6.98 12.28 -25.68
C GLN A 251 5.54 12.68 -25.31
N ALA A 252 5.11 12.35 -24.10
CA ALA A 252 3.80 12.74 -23.59
C ALA A 252 3.64 14.28 -23.56
N TRP A 253 4.66 15.01 -23.09
CA TRP A 253 4.66 16.48 -23.13
C TRP A 253 4.70 17.03 -24.56
N ALA A 254 5.41 16.40 -25.49
CA ALA A 254 5.41 16.79 -26.89
C ALA A 254 4.01 16.64 -27.52
N ARG A 255 3.35 15.49 -27.28
CA ARG A 255 1.98 15.22 -27.71
C ARG A 255 1.00 16.28 -27.18
N ILE A 256 1.07 16.60 -25.88
CA ILE A 256 0.24 17.63 -25.27
C ILE A 256 0.50 19.01 -25.86
N ARG A 257 1.77 19.37 -26.10
CA ARG A 257 2.12 20.66 -26.71
C ARG A 257 1.60 20.82 -28.14
N GLN A 258 1.56 19.74 -28.90
CA GLN A 258 1.10 19.76 -30.28
C GLN A 258 -0.43 19.94 -30.40
N HIS A 259 -1.22 19.33 -29.49
CA HIS A 259 -2.66 19.17 -29.70
C HIS A 259 -3.53 19.87 -28.64
N ALA A 260 -3.04 20.17 -27.44
CA ALA A 260 -3.83 20.84 -26.42
C ALA A 260 -3.70 22.37 -26.52
N PRO A 261 -4.77 23.13 -26.28
CA PRO A 261 -4.72 24.58 -26.17
C PRO A 261 -3.92 25.01 -24.94
N TRP A 262 -3.35 26.23 -25.00
CA TRP A 262 -2.44 26.72 -23.95
C TRP A 262 -2.99 26.71 -22.52
N PRO A 263 -4.29 27.01 -22.24
CA PRO A 263 -4.83 26.94 -20.89
C PRO A 263 -4.83 25.50 -20.37
N THR A 264 -5.21 24.53 -21.23
CA THR A 264 -5.17 23.09 -20.88
C THR A 264 -3.75 22.62 -20.60
N ARG A 265 -2.73 23.10 -21.32
CA ARG A 265 -1.32 22.77 -21.05
C ARG A 265 -0.88 23.25 -19.67
N LEU A 266 -1.28 24.45 -19.26
CA LEU A 266 -0.99 25.00 -17.94
C LEU A 266 -1.68 24.19 -16.84
N LEU A 267 -2.96 23.85 -17.03
CA LEU A 267 -3.72 23.02 -16.11
C LEU A 267 -3.07 21.63 -15.96
N LEU A 268 -2.75 20.96 -17.07
CA LEU A 268 -2.11 19.65 -17.05
C LEU A 268 -0.73 19.67 -16.37
N ARG A 269 0.06 20.74 -16.56
CA ARG A 269 1.33 20.90 -15.84
C ARG A 269 1.12 21.00 -14.34
N TRP A 270 0.16 21.79 -13.91
CA TRP A 270 -0.19 21.93 -12.50
C TRP A 270 -0.70 20.62 -11.91
N LEU A 271 -1.64 19.96 -12.60
CA LEU A 271 -2.20 18.67 -12.18
C LEU A 271 -1.12 17.58 -12.10
N ALA A 272 -0.23 17.48 -13.08
CA ALA A 272 0.85 16.48 -13.09
C ALA A 272 1.80 16.68 -11.88
N ARG A 273 2.17 17.93 -11.56
CA ARG A 273 3.00 18.22 -10.39
C ARG A 273 2.26 17.92 -9.09
N ALA A 274 0.97 18.27 -9.00
CA ALA A 274 0.16 18.00 -7.83
C ALA A 274 -0.02 16.49 -7.61
N ALA A 275 -0.34 15.73 -8.66
CA ALA A 275 -0.49 14.29 -8.62
C ALA A 275 0.83 13.58 -8.23
N ASN A 276 1.95 13.98 -8.81
CA ASN A 276 3.26 13.43 -8.46
C ASN A 276 3.58 13.69 -6.96
N ARG A 277 3.42 14.93 -6.49
CA ARG A 277 3.61 15.27 -5.07
C ARG A 277 2.71 14.44 -4.16
N GLU A 278 1.42 14.31 -4.48
CA GLU A 278 0.47 13.54 -3.68
C GLU A 278 0.86 12.05 -3.63
N CYS A 279 1.24 11.46 -4.76
CA CYS A 279 1.72 10.08 -4.80
C CYS A 279 2.98 9.89 -3.94
N ASN A 280 3.95 10.81 -4.04
CA ASN A 280 5.19 10.75 -3.27
C ASN A 280 4.94 10.90 -1.76
N GLN A 281 4.07 11.83 -1.35
CA GLN A 281 3.68 12.01 0.05
C GLN A 281 2.97 10.78 0.60
N ARG A 282 2.09 10.16 -0.21
CA ARG A 282 1.41 8.93 0.16
C ARG A 282 2.40 7.78 0.41
N GLU A 283 3.34 7.57 -0.49
CA GLU A 283 4.36 6.53 -0.35
C GLU A 283 5.31 6.83 0.84
N ALA A 284 5.67 8.09 1.06
CA ALA A 284 6.49 8.49 2.21
C ALA A 284 5.76 8.26 3.55
N ALA A 285 4.48 8.60 3.62
CA ALA A 285 3.65 8.36 4.80
C ALA A 285 3.48 6.86 5.07
N ARG A 286 3.19 6.07 4.03
CA ARG A 286 3.12 4.60 4.15
C ARG A 286 4.45 4.04 4.65
N SER A 287 5.57 4.45 4.07
CA SER A 287 6.90 3.99 4.49
C SER A 287 7.17 4.30 5.96
N ALA A 288 6.79 5.50 6.45
CA ALA A 288 6.95 5.87 7.86
C ALA A 288 6.07 5.03 8.80
N LEU A 289 4.85 4.69 8.37
CA LEU A 289 3.96 3.81 9.14
C LEU A 289 4.53 2.39 9.24
N ILE A 290 5.10 1.86 8.16
CA ILE A 290 5.76 0.55 8.20
C ILE A 290 7.03 0.58 9.03
N ASP A 291 7.80 1.67 8.99
CA ASP A 291 8.97 1.86 9.86
C ASP A 291 8.59 1.90 11.35
N ASN A 292 7.45 2.52 11.68
CA ASN A 292 6.88 2.47 13.02
C ASN A 292 6.42 1.05 13.41
N LEU A 293 5.78 0.33 12.50
CA LEU A 293 5.39 -1.07 12.75
C LEU A 293 6.61 -1.97 12.97
N ASP A 294 7.71 -1.72 12.25
CA ASP A 294 8.98 -2.42 12.46
C ASP A 294 9.53 -2.16 13.88
N ALA A 295 9.41 -0.93 14.40
CA ALA A 295 9.73 -0.64 15.80
C ALA A 295 8.78 -1.36 16.78
N VAL A 296 7.49 -1.45 16.46
CA VAL A 296 6.53 -2.22 17.28
C VAL A 296 6.87 -3.71 17.29
N ARG A 297 7.32 -4.28 16.16
CA ARG A 297 7.81 -5.67 16.09
C ARG A 297 9.00 -5.89 17.01
N HIS A 298 9.98 -4.99 16.94
CA HIS A 298 11.15 -5.01 17.81
C HIS A 298 10.76 -5.01 19.30
N LEU A 299 9.85 -4.12 19.71
CA LEU A 299 9.33 -4.10 21.09
C LEU A 299 8.50 -5.36 21.42
N GLY A 300 7.81 -5.92 20.43
CA GLY A 300 7.07 -7.19 20.57
C GLY A 300 7.97 -8.36 20.95
N ASP A 301 9.23 -8.38 20.50
CA ASP A 301 10.20 -9.41 20.91
C ASP A 301 10.52 -9.31 22.42
N GLY A 302 10.52 -8.10 22.99
CA GLY A 302 10.59 -7.89 24.43
C GLY A 302 9.38 -8.45 25.17
N ALA A 303 8.16 -8.26 24.63
CA ALA A 303 6.94 -8.83 25.20
C ALA A 303 6.97 -10.38 25.15
N ILE A 304 7.47 -10.96 24.04
CA ILE A 304 7.66 -12.42 23.92
C ILE A 304 8.61 -12.93 25.01
N ALA A 305 9.74 -12.25 25.23
CA ALA A 305 10.70 -12.63 26.25
C ALA A 305 10.07 -12.62 27.66
N LEU A 306 9.31 -11.56 28.00
CA LEU A 306 8.58 -11.47 29.26
C LEU A 306 7.54 -12.58 29.43
N LEU A 307 6.78 -12.88 28.38
CA LEU A 307 5.74 -13.94 28.42
C LEU A 307 6.35 -15.34 28.52
N ARG A 308 7.52 -15.59 27.94
CA ARG A 308 8.29 -16.83 28.12
C ARG A 308 8.77 -16.97 29.57
N GLN A 309 9.32 -15.92 30.18
CA GLN A 309 9.72 -15.93 31.59
C GLN A 309 8.56 -16.22 32.53
N ARG A 310 7.34 -15.84 32.14
CA ARG A 310 6.10 -16.07 32.90
C ARG A 310 5.44 -17.42 32.62
N GLY A 311 6.00 -18.24 31.72
CA GLY A 311 5.45 -19.54 31.33
C GLY A 311 4.15 -19.45 30.51
N VAL A 312 3.85 -18.30 29.90
CA VAL A 312 2.70 -18.12 28.99
C VAL A 312 3.05 -18.61 27.59
N LEU A 313 4.22 -18.28 27.10
CA LEU A 313 4.74 -18.73 25.80
C LEU A 313 5.83 -19.77 25.98
N HIS A 314 5.86 -20.76 25.09
CA HIS A 314 6.95 -21.71 24.97
C HIS A 314 8.14 -21.11 24.21
N ALA A 315 9.30 -21.77 24.24
CA ALA A 315 10.54 -21.28 23.65
C ALA A 315 10.49 -21.12 22.13
N ASP A 316 9.73 -21.96 21.45
CA ASP A 316 9.50 -21.98 20.01
C ASP A 316 8.41 -21.03 19.54
N GLU A 317 7.61 -20.45 20.45
CA GLU A 317 6.53 -19.53 20.11
C GLU A 317 7.03 -18.09 20.04
N GLY A 318 6.61 -17.38 18.99
CA GLY A 318 7.03 -16.03 18.70
C GLY A 318 5.86 -15.09 18.42
N ARG A 319 6.04 -14.22 17.44
CA ARG A 319 5.04 -13.20 17.04
C ARG A 319 3.72 -13.81 16.57
N ASP A 320 3.75 -15.02 16.00
CA ASP A 320 2.53 -15.76 15.62
C ASP A 320 1.64 -16.06 16.82
N ALA A 321 2.22 -16.27 18.00
CA ALA A 321 1.46 -16.42 19.23
C ALA A 321 1.07 -15.05 19.82
N LEU A 322 2.02 -14.11 19.85
CA LEU A 322 1.79 -12.78 20.44
C LEU A 322 0.62 -12.03 19.80
N GLN A 323 0.42 -12.13 18.49
CA GLN A 323 -0.68 -11.45 17.78
C GLN A 323 -2.09 -11.85 18.28
N HIS A 324 -2.24 -12.96 18.98
CA HIS A 324 -3.50 -13.44 19.53
C HIS A 324 -3.77 -12.93 20.95
N LEU A 325 -2.86 -12.12 21.52
CA LEU A 325 -2.99 -11.57 22.86
C LEU A 325 -3.28 -10.06 22.79
N PHE A 326 -4.16 -9.58 23.66
CA PHE A 326 -4.38 -8.16 23.83
C PHE A 326 -3.35 -7.56 24.80
N MET A 327 -2.99 -6.31 24.61
CA MET A 327 -2.02 -5.63 25.45
C MET A 327 -2.42 -5.63 26.93
N TRP A 328 -3.71 -5.42 27.23
CA TRP A 328 -4.21 -5.45 28.60
C TRP A 328 -4.09 -6.84 29.28
N GLU A 329 -4.15 -7.93 28.50
CA GLU A 329 -3.94 -9.29 29.02
C GLU A 329 -2.47 -9.53 29.38
N ILE A 330 -1.58 -9.03 28.53
CA ILE A 330 -0.12 -9.05 28.78
C ILE A 330 0.19 -8.26 30.04
N ASP A 331 -0.36 -7.05 30.15
CA ASP A 331 -0.23 -6.22 31.36
C ASP A 331 -0.72 -6.94 32.60
N SER A 332 -1.93 -7.53 32.55
CA SER A 332 -2.52 -8.25 33.68
C SER A 332 -1.69 -9.47 34.09
N ALA A 333 -1.15 -10.22 33.12
CA ALA A 333 -0.27 -11.34 33.40
C ALA A 333 1.07 -10.88 34.03
N CYS A 334 1.62 -9.77 33.53
CA CYS A 334 2.85 -9.20 34.07
C CYS A 334 2.68 -8.63 35.47
N GLN A 335 1.51 -8.13 35.82
CA GLN A 335 1.14 -7.63 37.17
C GLN A 335 0.66 -8.72 38.14
N GLY A 336 0.47 -9.96 37.65
CA GLY A 336 0.01 -11.09 38.46
C GLY A 336 -1.51 -11.13 38.70
N SER A 337 -2.28 -10.23 38.09
CA SER A 337 -3.75 -10.20 38.19
C SER A 337 -4.44 -11.21 37.27
N LEU A 338 -3.73 -11.76 36.27
CA LEU A 338 -4.18 -12.83 35.39
C LEU A 338 -3.17 -13.99 35.44
N ALA A 339 -3.63 -15.18 35.83
CA ALA A 339 -2.78 -16.36 35.90
C ALA A 339 -2.24 -16.75 34.48
N ALA A 340 -0.97 -17.14 34.41
CA ALA A 340 -0.34 -17.56 33.16
C ALA A 340 -1.10 -18.68 32.43
N ALA A 341 -1.59 -19.67 33.19
CA ALA A 341 -2.39 -20.77 32.65
C ALA A 341 -3.70 -20.28 32.00
N SER A 342 -4.36 -19.28 32.60
CA SER A 342 -5.59 -18.70 32.04
C SER A 342 -5.32 -17.92 30.75
N LEU A 343 -4.22 -17.17 30.70
CA LEU A 343 -3.81 -16.47 29.49
C LEU A 343 -3.41 -17.45 28.39
N ARG A 344 -2.72 -18.52 28.74
CA ARG A 344 -2.36 -19.61 27.83
C ARG A 344 -3.60 -20.27 27.21
N ALA A 345 -4.60 -20.57 28.00
CA ALA A 345 -5.86 -21.16 27.52
C ALA A 345 -6.57 -20.25 26.52
N ARG A 346 -6.60 -18.93 26.76
CA ARG A 346 -7.16 -17.95 25.81
C ARG A 346 -6.37 -17.88 24.51
N LEU A 347 -5.04 -17.92 24.60
CA LEU A 347 -4.14 -17.95 23.43
C LEU A 347 -4.48 -19.15 22.53
N LEU A 348 -4.52 -20.35 23.10
CA LEU A 348 -4.79 -21.58 22.35
C LEU A 348 -6.18 -21.57 21.70
N ASP A 349 -7.21 -21.12 22.43
CA ASP A 349 -8.57 -20.98 21.86
C ASP A 349 -8.58 -20.03 20.65
N ARG A 350 -7.90 -18.87 20.77
CA ARG A 350 -7.84 -17.89 19.67
C ARG A 350 -7.03 -18.40 18.48
N GLN A 351 -5.93 -19.10 18.71
CA GLN A 351 -5.15 -19.75 17.65
C GLN A 351 -5.98 -20.79 16.90
N ALA A 352 -6.69 -21.66 17.63
CA ALA A 352 -7.57 -22.66 17.04
C ALA A 352 -8.73 -22.04 16.24
N ARG A 353 -9.31 -20.95 16.75
CA ARG A 353 -10.35 -20.20 16.05
C ARG A 353 -9.82 -19.54 14.80
N PHE A 354 -8.66 -18.90 14.87
CA PHE A 354 -8.03 -18.25 13.73
C PHE A 354 -7.63 -19.25 12.65
N ALA A 355 -7.09 -20.40 13.03
CA ALA A 355 -6.76 -21.48 12.09
C ALA A 355 -8.02 -21.97 11.32
N ARG A 356 -9.16 -22.12 11.99
CA ARG A 356 -10.44 -22.43 11.32
C ARG A 356 -10.82 -21.35 10.31
N TRP A 357 -10.75 -20.06 10.70
CA TRP A 357 -11.06 -18.96 9.80
C TRP A 357 -10.08 -18.83 8.62
N GLN A 358 -8.81 -19.20 8.81
CA GLN A 358 -7.84 -19.22 7.71
C GLN A 358 -8.15 -20.32 6.67
N ALA A 359 -8.70 -21.43 7.11
CA ALA A 359 -9.10 -22.53 6.20
C ALA A 359 -10.36 -22.19 5.37
N GLU A 360 -11.13 -21.17 5.77
CA GLU A 360 -12.30 -20.72 5.03
C GLU A 360 -11.91 -19.84 3.83
N THR A 361 -12.59 -20.04 2.69
CA THR A 361 -12.48 -19.09 1.58
C THR A 361 -13.10 -17.76 1.98
N ALA A 362 -12.30 -16.70 1.96
CA ALA A 362 -12.77 -15.36 2.29
C ALA A 362 -13.72 -14.87 1.19
N PRO A 363 -14.95 -14.43 1.51
CA PRO A 363 -15.76 -13.72 0.55
C PRO A 363 -15.08 -12.40 0.18
N GLU A 364 -15.10 -12.03 -1.09
CA GLU A 364 -14.46 -10.80 -1.54
C GLU A 364 -15.18 -9.56 -1.01
N TYR A 365 -16.51 -9.62 -0.90
CA TYR A 365 -17.29 -8.64 -0.17
C TYR A 365 -18.45 -9.28 0.61
N LEU A 366 -18.91 -8.57 1.61
CA LEU A 366 -20.03 -8.96 2.47
C LEU A 366 -21.18 -8.00 2.27
N LEU A 367 -22.39 -8.55 2.16
CA LEU A 367 -23.62 -7.77 2.23
C LEU A 367 -24.11 -7.79 3.67
N ILE A 368 -24.30 -6.61 4.26
CA ILE A 368 -24.90 -6.46 5.58
C ILE A 368 -26.40 -6.27 5.39
N GLN A 369 -27.18 -7.19 5.90
CA GLN A 369 -28.64 -7.14 5.87
C GLN A 369 -29.17 -6.16 6.93
N PRO A 370 -30.42 -5.65 6.79
CA PRO A 370 -31.02 -4.76 7.80
C PRO A 370 -31.11 -5.35 9.20
N ASP A 371 -31.15 -6.67 9.33
CA ASP A 371 -31.16 -7.41 10.59
C ASP A 371 -29.73 -7.62 11.19
N GLY A 372 -28.71 -7.07 10.53
CA GLY A 372 -27.31 -7.21 10.94
C GLY A 372 -26.64 -8.52 10.53
N GLN A 373 -27.34 -9.41 9.82
CA GLN A 373 -26.71 -10.62 9.27
C GLN A 373 -25.78 -10.28 8.12
N HIS A 374 -24.69 -11.05 7.99
CA HIS A 374 -23.71 -10.92 6.92
C HIS A 374 -23.87 -12.07 5.95
N THR A 375 -24.02 -11.74 4.67
CA THR A 375 -24.05 -12.74 3.57
C THR A 375 -22.90 -12.46 2.62
N ALA A 376 -22.28 -13.52 2.10
CA ALA A 376 -21.29 -13.38 1.03
C ALA A 376 -21.94 -12.78 -0.20
N GLY A 377 -21.39 -11.69 -0.70
CA GLY A 377 -21.80 -11.12 -1.97
C GLY A 377 -21.26 -11.94 -3.14
N VAL A 378 -22.06 -12.02 -4.20
CA VAL A 378 -21.62 -12.58 -5.47
C VAL A 378 -21.01 -11.45 -6.29
N LEU A 379 -19.74 -11.60 -6.69
CA LEU A 379 -19.10 -10.64 -7.56
C LEU A 379 -19.85 -10.53 -8.89
N PRO A 380 -20.06 -9.31 -9.40
CA PRO A 380 -20.46 -9.18 -10.79
C PRO A 380 -19.40 -9.85 -11.67
N ALA A 381 -19.84 -10.59 -12.65
CA ALA A 381 -18.93 -11.17 -13.63
C ALA A 381 -18.03 -10.07 -14.21
N SER A 382 -16.74 -10.36 -14.34
CA SER A 382 -15.81 -9.43 -15.00
C SER A 382 -16.38 -9.10 -16.39
N PRO A 383 -16.39 -7.83 -16.81
CA PRO A 383 -16.83 -7.49 -18.14
C PRO A 383 -15.94 -8.22 -19.15
N ILE A 384 -16.51 -9.23 -19.80
CA ILE A 384 -15.86 -9.91 -20.91
C ILE A 384 -15.94 -8.95 -22.10
N PRO A 385 -14.86 -8.74 -22.87
CA PRO A 385 -14.90 -7.96 -24.09
C PRO A 385 -16.01 -8.46 -25.01
N THR A 386 -16.60 -7.55 -25.79
CA THR A 386 -17.73 -7.85 -26.70
C THR A 386 -17.39 -8.94 -27.75
N ASP A 387 -16.12 -9.20 -27.99
CA ASP A 387 -15.62 -10.28 -28.85
C ASP A 387 -15.54 -11.64 -28.15
N GLY A 388 -15.88 -11.71 -26.85
CA GLY A 388 -15.83 -12.94 -26.07
C GLY A 388 -14.41 -13.46 -25.78
N GLN A 389 -13.37 -12.72 -26.18
CA GLN A 389 -11.98 -13.13 -26.00
C GLN A 389 -11.26 -12.16 -25.07
N GLY A 390 -10.62 -12.70 -24.03
CA GLY A 390 -9.75 -11.96 -23.12
C GLY A 390 -10.42 -11.47 -21.84
N TRP A 391 -9.73 -10.57 -21.18
CA TRP A 391 -10.06 -10.05 -19.85
C TRP A 391 -10.04 -8.53 -19.87
N CYS A 392 -10.96 -7.89 -19.17
CA CYS A 392 -11.04 -6.46 -19.03
C CYS A 392 -10.67 -6.02 -17.62
N GLY A 393 -9.77 -5.05 -17.49
CA GLY A 393 -9.33 -4.48 -16.22
C GLY A 393 -8.97 -3.02 -16.31
N VAL A 394 -8.44 -2.47 -15.25
CA VAL A 394 -8.02 -1.06 -15.14
C VAL A 394 -6.58 -0.92 -15.64
N ALA A 395 -6.37 -0.25 -16.78
CA ALA A 395 -5.05 0.06 -17.28
C ALA A 395 -4.36 1.09 -16.35
N THR A 396 -3.17 0.74 -15.85
CA THR A 396 -2.44 1.56 -14.87
C THR A 396 -1.01 1.89 -15.33
N GLY A 397 -0.47 1.17 -16.29
CA GLY A 397 0.80 1.44 -16.94
C GLY A 397 0.61 1.87 -18.40
N ALA A 398 1.63 2.48 -18.97
CA ALA A 398 1.64 2.90 -20.37
C ALA A 398 2.18 1.80 -21.30
N GLY A 399 1.65 1.72 -22.53
CA GLY A 399 2.16 0.84 -23.59
C GLY A 399 1.44 -0.50 -23.68
N VAL A 400 2.04 -1.40 -24.47
CA VAL A 400 1.56 -2.76 -24.71
C VAL A 400 2.71 -3.73 -24.45
N ALA A 401 2.44 -4.78 -23.70
CA ALA A 401 3.39 -5.87 -23.50
C ALA A 401 2.88 -7.16 -24.15
N ARG A 402 3.81 -7.92 -24.72
CA ARG A 402 3.55 -9.26 -25.26
C ARG A 402 4.62 -10.20 -24.74
N GLY A 403 4.23 -11.32 -24.20
CA GLY A 403 5.17 -12.29 -23.66
C GLY A 403 4.48 -13.50 -23.06
N ARG A 404 5.29 -14.44 -22.60
CA ARG A 404 4.82 -15.62 -21.88
C ARG A 404 4.32 -15.18 -20.50
N VAL A 405 3.17 -15.68 -20.06
CA VAL A 405 2.61 -15.40 -18.73
C VAL A 405 3.28 -16.29 -17.70
N ARG A 406 3.75 -15.66 -16.62
CA ARG A 406 4.25 -16.34 -15.42
C ARG A 406 3.34 -16.05 -14.23
N ARG A 407 2.59 -17.06 -13.82
CA ARG A 407 1.74 -16.98 -12.63
C ARG A 407 2.58 -17.17 -11.37
N ILE A 408 2.58 -16.18 -10.50
CA ILE A 408 3.31 -16.16 -9.22
C ILE A 408 2.32 -15.81 -8.13
N ARG A 409 2.20 -16.67 -7.12
CA ARG A 409 1.30 -16.47 -5.98
C ARG A 409 2.00 -15.84 -4.79
N HIS A 410 3.32 -16.01 -4.70
CA HIS A 410 4.13 -15.48 -3.62
C HIS A 410 5.49 -14.98 -4.15
N PRO A 411 6.03 -13.84 -3.69
CA PRO A 411 7.28 -13.28 -4.23
C PRO A 411 8.48 -14.23 -4.14
N ALA A 412 8.50 -15.14 -3.18
CA ALA A 412 9.55 -16.17 -3.08
C ALA A 412 9.61 -17.09 -4.32
N GLU A 413 8.51 -17.24 -5.06
CA GLU A 413 8.46 -17.98 -6.33
C GLU A 413 9.09 -17.19 -7.50
N GLY A 414 9.46 -15.94 -7.24
CA GLY A 414 9.93 -14.98 -8.25
C GLY A 414 11.22 -15.36 -8.94
N VAL A 415 11.99 -16.34 -8.42
CA VAL A 415 13.13 -16.94 -9.11
C VAL A 415 12.72 -17.55 -10.45
N ALA A 416 11.48 -18.03 -10.57
CA ALA A 416 10.93 -18.59 -11.80
C ALA A 416 10.62 -17.55 -12.90
N LEU A 417 10.51 -16.26 -12.57
CA LEU A 417 10.22 -15.20 -13.54
C LEU A 417 11.46 -14.91 -14.42
N GLN A 418 11.28 -15.02 -15.72
CA GLN A 418 12.31 -14.66 -16.69
C GLN A 418 12.13 -13.20 -17.16
N ALA A 419 13.23 -12.59 -17.60
CA ALA A 419 13.19 -11.23 -18.13
C ALA A 419 12.25 -11.12 -19.34
N GLY A 420 11.35 -10.13 -19.32
CA GLY A 420 10.37 -9.89 -20.38
C GLY A 420 9.08 -10.74 -20.30
N GLU A 421 8.98 -11.69 -19.40
CA GLU A 421 7.71 -12.40 -19.15
C GLU A 421 6.64 -11.47 -18.54
N ILE A 422 5.37 -11.80 -18.73
CA ILE A 422 4.25 -11.10 -18.12
C ILE A 422 4.02 -11.68 -16.72
N LEU A 423 4.23 -10.88 -15.70
CA LEU A 423 3.95 -11.26 -14.32
C LEU A 423 2.44 -11.23 -14.05
N LEU A 424 1.89 -12.38 -13.68
CA LEU A 424 0.51 -12.52 -13.21
C LEU A 424 0.51 -12.80 -11.71
N ALA A 425 -0.14 -11.91 -10.93
CA ALA A 425 -0.14 -11.95 -9.47
C ALA A 425 -1.54 -11.71 -8.87
N PRO A 426 -1.87 -12.27 -7.69
CA PRO A 426 -3.17 -12.04 -7.03
C PRO A 426 -3.30 -10.61 -6.50
N SER A 427 -2.26 -10.13 -5.84
CA SER A 427 -2.08 -8.76 -5.33
C SER A 427 -0.60 -8.52 -5.11
N THR A 428 -0.18 -7.26 -4.91
CA THR A 428 1.24 -6.95 -4.74
C THR A 428 1.48 -5.97 -3.60
N ASP A 429 2.65 -6.10 -3.00
CA ASP A 429 3.22 -5.21 -1.98
C ASP A 429 4.69 -4.90 -2.32
N PRO A 430 5.39 -4.06 -1.55
CA PRO A 430 6.78 -3.72 -1.85
C PRO A 430 7.75 -4.89 -1.95
N GLY A 431 7.45 -6.03 -1.34
CA GLY A 431 8.24 -7.26 -1.49
C GLY A 431 8.22 -7.84 -2.91
N TRP A 432 7.24 -7.45 -3.74
CA TRP A 432 7.15 -7.85 -5.15
C TRP A 432 7.97 -6.98 -6.09
N THR A 433 8.45 -5.84 -5.63
CA THR A 433 9.09 -4.85 -6.50
C THR A 433 10.27 -5.38 -7.32
N PRO A 434 11.14 -6.27 -6.79
CA PRO A 434 12.19 -6.87 -7.58
C PRO A 434 11.69 -7.61 -8.83
N LEU A 435 10.48 -8.19 -8.75
CA LEU A 435 9.89 -8.92 -9.87
C LEU A 435 9.40 -7.96 -10.97
N PHE A 436 8.91 -6.77 -10.59
CA PHE A 436 8.49 -5.76 -11.57
C PHE A 436 9.64 -5.27 -12.44
N LEU A 437 10.85 -5.21 -11.89
CA LEU A 437 12.05 -4.81 -12.62
C LEU A 437 12.44 -5.82 -13.70
N LYS A 438 12.03 -7.09 -13.58
CA LYS A 438 12.27 -8.18 -14.56
C LYS A 438 11.12 -8.34 -15.55
N ALA A 439 9.89 -8.02 -15.13
CA ALA A 439 8.70 -8.25 -15.91
C ALA A 439 8.67 -7.38 -17.18
N GLY A 440 8.19 -7.95 -18.30
CA GLY A 440 7.85 -7.19 -19.50
C GLY A 440 6.47 -6.53 -19.43
N GLY A 441 5.62 -6.98 -18.52
CA GLY A 441 4.30 -6.44 -18.23
C GLY A 441 3.73 -7.02 -16.94
N LEU A 442 2.68 -6.41 -16.41
CA LEU A 442 2.07 -6.77 -15.14
C LEU A 442 0.56 -6.95 -15.27
N VAL A 443 0.06 -8.06 -14.76
CA VAL A 443 -1.38 -8.35 -14.62
C VAL A 443 -1.65 -8.71 -13.16
N VAL A 444 -2.58 -7.99 -12.53
CA VAL A 444 -2.90 -8.20 -11.11
C VAL A 444 -4.40 -8.39 -10.93
N GLU A 445 -4.77 -9.47 -10.24
CA GLU A 445 -6.16 -9.84 -10.05
C GLU A 445 -6.92 -8.78 -9.24
N THR A 446 -6.36 -8.34 -8.11
CA THR A 446 -6.97 -7.33 -7.24
C THR A 446 -6.11 -6.08 -7.13
N GLY A 447 -6.73 -4.93 -7.24
CA GLY A 447 -6.07 -3.63 -7.07
C GLY A 447 -6.77 -2.52 -7.81
N GLY A 448 -6.59 -1.30 -7.34
CA GLY A 448 -7.11 -0.09 -7.98
C GLY A 448 -6.00 0.79 -8.53
N TYR A 449 -6.38 1.95 -9.00
CA TYR A 449 -5.47 2.94 -9.59
C TYR A 449 -4.39 3.46 -8.60
N LEU A 450 -4.64 3.30 -7.30
CA LEU A 450 -3.73 3.65 -6.20
C LEU A 450 -3.06 2.43 -5.55
N SER A 451 -3.25 1.22 -6.10
CA SER A 451 -2.57 0.03 -5.59
C SER A 451 -1.05 0.12 -5.78
N HIS A 452 -0.30 -0.66 -5.01
CA HIS A 452 1.16 -0.73 -5.14
C HIS A 452 1.59 -1.08 -6.57
N ALA A 453 0.96 -2.10 -7.17
CA ALA A 453 1.20 -2.48 -8.57
C ALA A 453 1.03 -1.30 -9.53
N ALA A 454 -0.07 -0.56 -9.37
CA ALA A 454 -0.39 0.56 -10.24
C ALA A 454 0.61 1.72 -10.11
N ILE A 455 1.05 2.02 -8.89
CA ILE A 455 2.03 3.08 -8.61
C ILE A 455 3.37 2.71 -9.23
N VAL A 456 3.89 1.52 -8.91
CA VAL A 456 5.19 1.07 -9.39
C VAL A 456 5.21 0.88 -10.92
N ALA A 457 4.14 0.33 -11.49
CA ALA A 457 4.02 0.18 -12.95
C ALA A 457 4.10 1.54 -13.67
N ARG A 458 3.42 2.57 -13.16
CA ARG A 458 3.51 3.93 -13.70
C ARG A 458 4.91 4.51 -13.57
N GLU A 459 5.53 4.36 -12.40
CA GLU A 459 6.86 4.88 -12.12
C GLU A 459 7.94 4.22 -13.00
N PHE A 460 7.79 2.94 -13.33
CA PHE A 460 8.73 2.22 -14.21
C PHE A 460 8.30 2.18 -15.69
N ALA A 461 7.23 2.89 -16.06
CA ALA A 461 6.64 2.82 -17.41
C ALA A 461 6.40 1.37 -17.87
N LEU A 462 6.02 0.49 -16.94
CA LEU A 462 5.73 -0.91 -17.17
C LEU A 462 4.26 -1.04 -17.62
N PRO A 463 3.94 -1.66 -18.76
CA PRO A 463 2.57 -1.95 -19.14
C PRO A 463 1.89 -2.78 -18.05
N ALA A 464 0.76 -2.30 -17.53
CA ALA A 464 0.09 -2.95 -16.42
C ALA A 464 -1.43 -2.81 -16.49
N VAL A 465 -2.10 -3.91 -16.14
CA VAL A 465 -3.55 -3.98 -15.96
C VAL A 465 -3.83 -4.58 -14.59
N VAL A 466 -4.71 -3.95 -13.84
CA VAL A 466 -5.13 -4.41 -12.50
C VAL A 466 -6.64 -4.60 -12.46
N ASN A 467 -7.13 -5.25 -11.42
CA ASN A 467 -8.56 -5.47 -11.19
C ASN A 467 -9.21 -6.42 -12.21
N LEU A 468 -8.64 -7.62 -12.35
CA LEU A 468 -9.14 -8.69 -13.23
C LEU A 468 -9.55 -9.90 -12.39
N PRO A 469 -10.79 -9.94 -11.88
CA PRO A 469 -11.24 -11.05 -11.02
C PRO A 469 -11.18 -12.40 -11.75
N GLY A 470 -10.71 -13.42 -11.03
CA GLY A 470 -10.61 -14.79 -11.53
C GLY A 470 -9.47 -15.02 -12.54
N ILE A 471 -8.62 -14.03 -12.82
CA ILE A 471 -7.49 -14.20 -13.76
C ILE A 471 -6.42 -15.16 -13.23
N MET A 472 -6.42 -15.40 -11.91
CA MET A 472 -5.50 -16.33 -11.25
C MET A 472 -5.96 -17.79 -11.30
N GLU A 473 -7.18 -18.07 -11.76
CA GLU A 473 -7.70 -19.41 -11.96
C GLU A 473 -7.17 -20.02 -13.28
#